data_9d74a572bd5bbcd3a4f02e4eda434f7a
#
_entry.id   9d74a572bd5bbcd3a4f02e4eda434f7a
#
_cell.length_a   1.000
_cell.length_b   1.000
_cell.length_c   1.000
_cell.angle_alpha   90.00
_cell.angle_beta   90.00
_cell.angle_gamma   90.00
#
_symmetry.space_group_name_H-M   'P 1'
#
loop_
_entity.id
_entity.type
_entity.pdbx_description
1 polymer ?
#
loop_
_entity_poly.entity_id
_entity_poly.type
_entity_poly.pdbx_seq_one_letter_code
_entity_poly.pdbx_strand_id
1 'polypeptide(L)'
;DRYESGVIPYAKMGYWDASYTVQDTDVLALFRITPQPGVDPVEAAAAVAGESSTATWTVVWTDLLTACERYRAKAYRVDPVPNAPDVYFAFIAYECDLFEEGSLANLTASIIGNVFGFKAVAALRLEDMRIPHSYLKTFQGPATGIVVERERLNKYGTPLLGATVKPKLGLSGKNYGRVVYEGLKGGLDFLKDDENINSQPFMRWRERFLYCMEGINRASAATGEVKGSYLNVTAATMEEVYKRSEYAKKVGSVIIMIDLVMGYTAIQSIALWARENDMLLHLHRAGNSTYARQKNHGINFRVICKWMRMSGVDHIHAGTVVGKLEGDPLMIKGFYDVLRKTNLEVNLPYGIFFEMDWASLRKCMPVASGGI
;
A
#
# COMPACT_ATOMS: atom_id res chain seq x y z
N ASP A 1 11.01 34.03 17.48
CA ASP A 1 11.79 32.93 18.06
C ASP A 1 10.89 32.09 18.95
N ARG A 2 10.55 30.91 18.49
CA ARG A 2 9.68 29.98 19.23
C ARG A 2 10.44 28.83 19.88
N TYR A 3 11.76 28.91 19.91
CA TYR A 3 12.60 27.91 20.55
C TYR A 3 12.92 28.32 21.98
N GLU A 4 12.70 27.39 22.90
CA GLU A 4 13.13 27.57 24.29
C GLU A 4 14.66 27.58 24.36
N SER A 5 15.18 28.21 25.39
CA SER A 5 16.62 28.30 25.62
C SER A 5 17.25 26.86 25.65
N GLY A 6 18.23 26.64 24.83
CA GLY A 6 18.92 25.34 24.72
C GLY A 6 18.45 24.45 23.59
N VAL A 7 17.39 24.84 22.85
CA VAL A 7 16.92 24.10 21.67
C VAL A 7 17.65 24.62 20.44
N ILE A 8 18.22 23.70 19.66
CA ILE A 8 18.90 24.01 18.39
C ILE A 8 17.95 23.67 17.24
N PRO A 9 17.81 24.55 16.23
CA PRO A 9 17.02 24.25 15.03
C PRO A 9 17.51 23.00 14.33
N TYR A 10 16.60 22.18 13.80
CA TYR A 10 16.93 20.93 13.11
C TYR A 10 17.85 21.13 11.92
N ALA A 11 17.67 22.22 11.16
CA ALA A 11 18.55 22.56 10.04
C ALA A 11 20.01 22.74 10.47
N LYS A 12 20.25 23.23 11.68
CA LYS A 12 21.59 23.41 12.25
C LYS A 12 22.16 22.14 12.86
N MET A 13 21.33 21.14 13.12
CA MET A 13 21.75 19.84 13.66
C MET A 13 22.19 18.83 12.57
N GLY A 14 22.20 19.22 11.29
CA GLY A 14 22.63 18.39 10.19
C GLY A 14 21.52 17.64 9.46
N TYR A 15 20.25 17.96 9.70
CA TYR A 15 19.11 17.37 8.99
C TYR A 15 18.73 18.12 7.71
N TRP A 16 19.43 19.18 7.40
CA TRP A 16 19.37 19.89 6.13
C TRP A 16 20.76 19.96 5.50
N ASP A 17 20.86 19.54 4.24
CA ASP A 17 22.08 19.64 3.45
C ASP A 17 21.73 19.81 1.97
N ALA A 18 21.75 21.06 1.50
CA ALA A 18 21.45 21.38 0.10
C ALA A 18 22.50 20.86 -0.90
N SER A 19 23.69 20.49 -0.41
CA SER A 19 24.79 19.95 -1.21
C SER A 19 24.83 18.43 -1.22
N TYR A 20 23.92 17.77 -0.51
CA TYR A 20 23.89 16.31 -0.42
C TYR A 20 23.71 15.66 -1.78
N THR A 21 24.58 14.72 -2.10
CA THR A 21 24.48 13.90 -3.29
C THR A 21 23.77 12.61 -2.96
N VAL A 22 22.58 12.44 -3.53
CA VAL A 22 21.74 11.22 -3.34
C VAL A 22 22.52 10.01 -3.82
N GLN A 23 22.55 8.96 -2.98
CA GLN A 23 23.20 7.69 -3.28
C GLN A 23 22.18 6.69 -3.83
N ASP A 24 22.63 5.74 -4.64
CA ASP A 24 21.77 4.69 -5.18
C ASP A 24 21.16 3.81 -4.09
N THR A 25 21.80 3.75 -2.93
CA THR A 25 21.38 2.97 -1.76
C THR A 25 20.44 3.74 -0.81
N ASP A 26 20.17 5.02 -1.08
CA ASP A 26 19.31 5.81 -0.22
C ASP A 26 17.83 5.45 -0.41
N VAL A 27 17.10 5.38 0.69
CA VAL A 27 15.65 5.45 0.69
C VAL A 27 15.27 6.93 0.55
N LEU A 28 14.46 7.26 -0.44
CA LEU A 28 14.01 8.63 -0.65
C LEU A 28 12.53 8.75 -0.33
N ALA A 29 12.16 9.88 0.29
CA ALA A 29 10.77 10.24 0.52
C ALA A 29 10.52 11.67 0.04
N LEU A 30 9.39 11.88 -0.59
CA LEU A 30 8.88 13.20 -0.92
C LEU A 30 7.68 13.50 -0.04
N PHE A 31 7.82 14.55 0.75
CA PHE A 31 6.72 15.06 1.57
C PHE A 31 6.20 16.39 1.01
N ARG A 32 4.89 16.52 1.00
CA ARG A 32 4.23 17.82 0.84
C ARG A 32 4.08 18.40 2.23
N ILE A 33 4.72 19.54 2.48
CA ILE A 33 4.78 20.18 3.80
C ILE A 33 4.00 21.48 3.77
N THR A 34 3.14 21.67 4.77
CA THR A 34 2.58 22.98 5.10
C THR A 34 3.18 23.38 6.45
N PRO A 35 4.21 24.26 6.49
CA PRO A 35 4.81 24.69 7.74
C PRO A 35 3.78 25.44 8.61
N GLN A 36 3.96 25.39 9.93
CA GLN A 36 3.22 26.29 10.81
C GLN A 36 3.56 27.74 10.49
N PRO A 37 2.62 28.69 10.70
CA PRO A 37 2.88 30.11 10.52
C PRO A 37 4.13 30.56 11.28
N GLY A 38 5.05 31.21 10.57
CA GLY A 38 6.31 31.69 11.14
C GLY A 38 7.43 30.64 11.22
N VAL A 39 7.21 29.42 10.74
CA VAL A 39 8.26 28.40 10.60
C VAL A 39 8.82 28.43 9.19
N ASP A 40 10.15 28.50 9.08
CA ASP A 40 10.85 28.44 7.78
C ASP A 40 10.62 27.08 7.14
N PRO A 41 10.30 27.00 5.82
CA PRO A 41 10.09 25.75 5.12
C PRO A 41 11.27 24.77 5.19
N VAL A 42 12.50 25.27 5.17
CA VAL A 42 13.71 24.45 5.31
C VAL A 42 13.81 23.85 6.71
N GLU A 43 13.48 24.63 7.74
CA GLU A 43 13.44 24.14 9.12
C GLU A 43 12.34 23.09 9.31
N ALA A 44 11.16 23.28 8.71
CA ALA A 44 10.09 22.30 8.74
C ALA A 44 10.52 20.99 8.05
N ALA A 45 11.17 21.07 6.90
CA ALA A 45 11.71 19.91 6.20
C ALA A 45 12.79 19.20 7.03
N ALA A 46 13.69 19.93 7.64
CA ALA A 46 14.72 19.38 8.51
C ALA A 46 14.11 18.70 9.75
N ALA A 47 13.05 19.29 10.32
CA ALA A 47 12.31 18.68 11.42
C ALA A 47 11.68 17.35 11.04
N VAL A 48 11.07 17.26 9.84
CA VAL A 48 10.52 16.01 9.30
C VAL A 48 11.63 14.97 9.12
N ALA A 49 12.77 15.36 8.55
CA ALA A 49 13.93 14.48 8.38
C ALA A 49 14.43 13.96 9.74
N GLY A 50 14.55 14.83 10.71
CA GLY A 50 15.03 14.46 12.05
C GLY A 50 14.09 13.49 12.75
N GLU A 51 12.83 13.87 12.89
CA GLU A 51 11.82 13.08 13.61
C GLU A 51 11.50 11.73 12.96
N SER A 52 11.71 11.60 11.67
CA SER A 52 11.53 10.33 10.96
C SER A 52 12.81 9.47 10.91
N SER A 53 13.91 9.91 11.49
CA SER A 53 15.17 9.19 11.54
C SER A 53 15.75 9.11 12.96
N THR A 54 16.66 10.00 13.33
CA THR A 54 17.48 9.87 14.52
C THR A 54 17.21 10.89 15.61
N ALA A 55 16.43 11.95 15.35
CA ALA A 55 16.32 13.08 16.23
C ALA A 55 15.24 12.96 17.29
N THR A 56 15.54 13.61 18.39
CA THR A 56 14.55 14.13 19.31
C THR A 56 14.57 15.67 19.23
N TRP A 57 13.68 16.34 19.97
CA TRP A 57 13.51 17.79 19.92
C TRP A 57 14.74 18.60 20.44
N THR A 58 15.77 17.94 20.96
CA THR A 58 16.99 18.57 21.47
C THR A 58 18.22 17.72 21.17
N VAL A 59 19.40 18.35 21.22
CA VAL A 59 20.68 17.64 21.18
C VAL A 59 20.90 16.89 22.49
N VAL A 60 21.28 15.64 22.40
CA VAL A 60 21.57 14.79 23.55
C VAL A 60 23.05 14.38 23.56
N TRP A 61 23.62 14.21 24.76
CA TRP A 61 25.03 13.82 24.90
C TRP A 61 25.35 12.46 24.24
N THR A 62 24.35 11.60 24.12
CA THR A 62 24.48 10.28 23.48
C THR A 62 24.78 10.36 21.97
N ASP A 63 24.55 11.51 21.34
CA ASP A 63 24.93 11.74 19.94
C ASP A 63 26.45 11.61 19.74
N LEU A 64 27.23 11.74 20.78
CA LEU A 64 28.69 11.61 20.77
C LEU A 64 29.18 10.17 20.90
N LEU A 65 28.29 9.21 21.19
CA LEU A 65 28.65 7.82 21.45
C LEU A 65 28.82 6.98 20.18
N THR A 66 28.30 7.43 19.05
CA THR A 66 28.34 6.69 17.79
C THR A 66 28.43 7.65 16.61
N ALA A 67 28.65 7.10 15.43
CA ALA A 67 28.66 7.87 14.19
C ALA A 67 27.24 8.26 13.74
N CYS A 68 26.46 8.89 14.64
CA CYS A 68 25.06 9.26 14.39
C CYS A 68 24.89 10.16 13.17
N GLU A 69 25.92 10.94 12.83
CA GLU A 69 25.87 11.82 11.66
C GLU A 69 25.57 11.09 10.37
N ARG A 70 26.10 9.89 10.19
CA ARG A 70 25.82 9.02 9.05
C ARG A 70 24.34 8.67 8.94
N TYR A 71 23.69 8.47 10.09
CA TYR A 71 22.30 7.98 10.15
C TYR A 71 21.25 9.08 10.17
N ARG A 72 21.67 10.35 10.24
CA ARG A 72 20.74 11.47 10.12
C ARG A 72 20.15 11.51 8.73
N ALA A 73 18.83 11.47 8.63
CA ALA A 73 18.16 11.75 7.36
C ALA A 73 18.42 13.21 6.96
N LYS A 74 18.54 13.45 5.67
CA LYS A 74 18.89 14.76 5.14
C LYS A 74 17.80 15.24 4.20
N ALA A 75 17.12 16.32 4.58
CA ALA A 75 16.35 17.09 3.63
C ALA A 75 17.35 17.82 2.72
N TYR A 76 17.30 17.58 1.44
CA TYR A 76 18.29 18.10 0.50
C TYR A 76 17.70 19.07 -0.53
N ARG A 77 16.39 19.15 -0.60
CA ARG A 77 15.69 20.05 -1.53
C ARG A 77 14.31 20.41 -0.99
N VAL A 78 13.97 21.68 -1.06
CA VAL A 78 12.64 22.20 -0.71
C VAL A 78 12.20 23.15 -1.82
N ASP A 79 11.10 22.82 -2.48
CA ASP A 79 10.55 23.62 -3.59
C ASP A 79 9.13 24.06 -3.28
N PRO A 80 8.73 25.29 -3.62
CA PRO A 80 7.34 25.70 -3.55
C PRO A 80 6.45 24.85 -4.47
N VAL A 81 5.29 24.45 -3.97
CA VAL A 81 4.29 23.76 -4.80
C VAL A 81 3.58 24.81 -5.69
N PRO A 82 3.53 24.62 -7.01
CA PRO A 82 2.83 25.55 -7.91
C PRO A 82 1.36 25.74 -7.51
N ASN A 83 0.91 26.99 -7.50
CA ASN A 83 -0.47 27.36 -7.17
C ASN A 83 -0.97 26.94 -5.77
N ALA A 84 -0.05 26.71 -4.85
CA ALA A 84 -0.38 26.33 -3.47
C ALA A 84 0.45 27.21 -2.50
N PRO A 85 -0.07 28.37 -2.07
CA PRO A 85 0.62 29.22 -1.13
C PRO A 85 0.96 28.46 0.16
N ASP A 86 2.15 28.69 0.69
CA ASP A 86 2.66 28.11 1.95
C ASP A 86 2.75 26.57 1.96
N VAL A 87 2.78 25.94 0.79
CA VAL A 87 2.96 24.51 0.62
C VAL A 87 4.24 24.23 -0.18
N TYR A 88 5.03 23.26 0.29
CA TYR A 88 6.34 22.96 -0.28
C TYR A 88 6.51 21.45 -0.47
N PHE A 89 7.27 21.06 -1.49
CA PHE A 89 7.80 19.71 -1.62
C PHE A 89 9.15 19.61 -0.95
N ALA A 90 9.28 18.71 -0.01
CA ALA A 90 10.53 18.41 0.68
C ALA A 90 11.03 17.02 0.29
N PHE A 91 12.24 16.98 -0.23
CA PHE A 91 12.92 15.74 -0.64
C PHE A 91 13.88 15.32 0.48
N ILE A 92 13.71 14.12 1.00
CA ILE A 92 14.48 13.61 2.15
C ILE A 92 15.13 12.29 1.77
N ALA A 93 16.42 12.16 2.08
CA ALA A 93 17.20 10.95 1.90
C ALA A 93 17.50 10.29 3.24
N TYR A 94 17.32 8.97 3.29
CA TYR A 94 17.55 8.14 4.47
C TYR A 94 18.62 7.10 4.16
N GLU A 95 19.56 6.92 5.09
CA GLU A 95 20.47 5.78 5.06
C GLU A 95 19.66 4.47 5.13
N CYS A 96 19.94 3.54 4.23
CA CYS A 96 19.20 2.29 4.13
C CYS A 96 19.27 1.44 5.42
N ASP A 97 20.39 1.51 6.12
CA ASP A 97 20.61 0.77 7.37
C ASP A 97 19.74 1.24 8.55
N LEU A 98 18.99 2.32 8.38
CA LEU A 98 17.99 2.76 9.35
C LEU A 98 16.80 1.81 9.45
N PHE A 99 16.60 0.98 8.44
CA PHE A 99 15.40 0.16 8.30
C PHE A 99 15.73 -1.32 8.39
N GLU A 100 14.92 -2.04 9.16
CA GLU A 100 14.99 -3.49 9.25
C GLU A 100 14.62 -4.13 7.92
N GLU A 101 15.46 -5.03 7.44
CA GLU A 101 15.24 -5.72 6.18
C GLU A 101 13.93 -6.47 6.19
N GLY A 102 13.18 -6.37 5.09
CA GLY A 102 11.94 -7.13 4.90
C GLY A 102 10.80 -6.73 5.82
N SER A 103 10.87 -5.58 6.51
CA SER A 103 9.85 -5.16 7.47
C SER A 103 9.16 -3.86 7.07
N LEU A 104 7.95 -3.93 6.56
CA LEU A 104 7.11 -2.75 6.35
C LEU A 104 6.71 -2.09 7.67
N ALA A 105 6.49 -2.88 8.72
CA ALA A 105 6.16 -2.35 10.03
C ALA A 105 7.26 -1.41 10.54
N ASN A 106 8.53 -1.78 10.38
CA ASN A 106 9.64 -0.93 10.78
C ASN A 106 9.78 0.31 9.87
N LEU A 107 9.76 0.12 8.55
CA LEU A 107 9.84 1.24 7.61
C LEU A 107 8.75 2.28 7.89
N THR A 108 7.51 1.85 8.02
CA THR A 108 6.36 2.74 8.24
C THR A 108 6.39 3.38 9.62
N ALA A 109 6.87 2.69 10.65
CA ALA A 109 7.02 3.27 11.98
C ALA A 109 7.96 4.49 12.01
N SER A 110 8.94 4.53 11.10
CA SER A 110 9.82 5.69 10.93
C SER A 110 9.20 6.75 10.02
N ILE A 111 8.82 6.36 8.81
CA ILE A 111 8.40 7.30 7.75
C ILE A 111 7.05 7.96 8.05
N ILE A 112 6.10 7.21 8.59
CA ILE A 112 4.76 7.70 8.94
C ILE A 112 4.45 7.56 10.44
N GLY A 113 5.48 7.51 11.27
CA GLY A 113 5.32 7.41 12.72
C GLY A 113 4.82 8.72 13.34
N ASN A 114 5.60 9.27 14.25
CA ASN A 114 5.19 10.46 15.02
C ASN A 114 5.22 11.76 14.20
N VAL A 115 5.93 11.81 13.10
CA VAL A 115 6.21 13.06 12.36
C VAL A 115 4.94 13.77 11.88
N PHE A 116 3.87 13.04 11.60
CA PHE A 116 2.60 13.63 11.15
C PHE A 116 1.88 14.42 12.23
N GLY A 117 2.21 14.21 13.49
CA GLY A 117 1.71 14.99 14.61
C GLY A 117 2.65 16.11 15.11
N PHE A 118 3.73 16.38 14.39
CA PHE A 118 4.76 17.28 14.83
C PHE A 118 4.36 18.76 14.67
N LYS A 119 4.66 19.57 15.70
CA LYS A 119 4.21 20.98 15.76
C LYS A 119 4.79 21.88 14.68
N ALA A 120 5.95 21.55 14.11
CA ALA A 120 6.58 22.37 13.07
C ALA A 120 5.78 22.40 11.77
N VAL A 121 4.87 21.45 11.58
CA VAL A 121 4.03 21.35 10.39
C VAL A 121 2.56 21.50 10.75
N ALA A 122 1.84 22.28 9.97
CA ALA A 122 0.38 22.40 10.06
C ALA A 122 -0.29 21.23 9.34
N ALA A 123 0.34 20.74 8.26
CA ALA A 123 -0.08 19.57 7.52
C ALA A 123 1.14 18.91 6.87
N LEU A 124 1.06 17.59 6.71
CA LEU A 124 2.14 16.79 6.15
C LEU A 124 1.52 15.66 5.31
N ARG A 125 1.99 15.51 4.07
CA ARG A 125 1.55 14.42 3.21
C ARG A 125 2.75 13.69 2.61
N LEU A 126 2.78 12.38 2.75
CA LEU A 126 3.75 11.54 2.05
C LEU A 126 3.27 11.34 0.60
N GLU A 127 3.97 11.95 -0.34
CA GLU A 127 3.58 11.96 -1.75
C GLU A 127 4.18 10.84 -2.57
N ASP A 128 5.43 10.50 -2.33
CA ASP A 128 6.11 9.42 -3.04
C ASP A 128 7.32 8.92 -2.25
N MET A 129 7.81 7.74 -2.62
CA MET A 129 9.05 7.15 -2.11
C MET A 129 9.83 6.48 -3.22
N ARG A 130 11.14 6.48 -3.11
CA ARG A 130 12.03 5.57 -3.84
C ARG A 130 12.58 4.52 -2.88
N ILE A 131 12.33 3.27 -3.18
CA ILE A 131 12.91 2.14 -2.43
C ILE A 131 14.12 1.64 -3.24
N PRO A 132 15.33 1.71 -2.69
CA PRO A 132 16.53 1.27 -3.41
C PRO A 132 16.57 -0.26 -3.54
N HIS A 133 17.28 -0.74 -4.54
CA HIS A 133 17.44 -2.17 -4.78
C HIS A 133 17.97 -2.93 -3.55
N SER A 134 18.92 -2.32 -2.84
CA SER A 134 19.51 -2.90 -1.63
C SER A 134 18.51 -3.24 -0.53
N TYR A 135 17.42 -2.46 -0.43
CA TYR A 135 16.34 -2.72 0.51
C TYR A 135 15.21 -3.54 -0.12
N LEU A 136 14.87 -3.23 -1.38
CA LEU A 136 13.80 -3.89 -2.10
C LEU A 136 14.00 -5.41 -2.22
N LYS A 137 15.24 -5.85 -2.42
CA LYS A 137 15.59 -7.29 -2.51
C LYS A 137 15.28 -8.09 -1.25
N THR A 138 15.05 -7.42 -0.12
CA THR A 138 14.71 -8.09 1.15
C THR A 138 13.21 -8.40 1.26
N PHE A 139 12.41 -7.96 0.30
CA PHE A 139 10.97 -8.21 0.21
C PHE A 139 10.69 -9.25 -0.87
N GLN A 140 9.66 -10.07 -0.64
CA GLN A 140 9.33 -11.14 -1.57
C GLN A 140 8.61 -10.65 -2.85
N GLY A 141 7.82 -9.60 -2.77
CA GLY A 141 6.92 -9.17 -3.84
C GLY A 141 5.81 -10.20 -4.13
N PRO A 142 4.96 -9.96 -5.15
CA PRO A 142 3.89 -10.87 -5.52
C PRO A 142 4.40 -12.26 -5.86
N ALA A 143 3.77 -13.29 -5.31
CA ALA A 143 4.16 -14.67 -5.51
C ALA A 143 3.93 -15.14 -6.95
N THR A 144 2.77 -14.75 -7.49
CA THR A 144 2.29 -15.24 -8.77
C THR A 144 2.64 -14.29 -9.92
N GLY A 145 2.39 -13.00 -9.75
CA GLY A 145 2.53 -12.01 -10.81
C GLY A 145 1.43 -12.16 -11.89
N ILE A 146 1.32 -11.12 -12.72
CA ILE A 146 0.22 -11.04 -13.72
C ILE A 146 0.32 -12.14 -14.76
N VAL A 147 1.52 -12.45 -15.25
CA VAL A 147 1.71 -13.43 -16.33
C VAL A 147 1.32 -14.84 -15.86
N VAL A 148 1.83 -15.26 -14.72
CA VAL A 148 1.54 -16.59 -14.15
C VAL A 148 0.07 -16.72 -13.79
N GLU A 149 -0.56 -15.65 -13.30
CA GLU A 149 -1.99 -15.64 -12.99
C GLU A 149 -2.83 -15.87 -14.24
N ARG A 150 -2.51 -15.18 -15.34
CA ARG A 150 -3.21 -15.39 -16.63
C ARG A 150 -3.05 -16.81 -17.15
N GLU A 151 -1.89 -17.41 -16.96
CA GLU A 151 -1.66 -18.82 -17.32
C GLU A 151 -2.55 -19.76 -16.50
N ARG A 152 -2.64 -19.55 -15.19
CA ARG A 152 -3.47 -20.36 -14.28
C ARG A 152 -4.95 -20.26 -14.58
N LEU A 153 -5.42 -19.08 -14.96
CA LEU A 153 -6.82 -18.82 -15.28
C LEU A 153 -7.16 -19.09 -16.74
N ASN A 154 -6.15 -19.39 -17.57
CA ASN A 154 -6.28 -19.57 -19.01
C ASN A 154 -6.99 -18.36 -19.68
N LYS A 155 -6.61 -17.14 -19.28
CA LYS A 155 -7.18 -15.88 -19.78
C LYS A 155 -6.08 -14.99 -20.36
N TYR A 156 -6.09 -14.83 -21.66
CA TYR A 156 -5.08 -14.07 -22.40
C TYR A 156 -5.74 -12.96 -23.23
N GLY A 157 -5.11 -11.80 -23.26
CA GLY A 157 -5.51 -10.68 -24.12
C GLY A 157 -6.85 -10.01 -23.79
N THR A 158 -7.52 -10.41 -22.73
CA THR A 158 -8.79 -9.83 -22.28
C THR A 158 -8.73 -9.43 -20.81
N PRO A 159 -9.47 -8.38 -20.39
CA PRO A 159 -9.62 -8.08 -18.98
C PRO A 159 -10.29 -9.24 -18.23
N LEU A 160 -9.91 -9.41 -16.97
CA LEU A 160 -10.65 -10.27 -16.05
C LEU A 160 -11.82 -9.47 -15.51
N LEU A 161 -13.02 -10.03 -15.57
CA LEU A 161 -14.26 -9.39 -15.14
C LEU A 161 -14.71 -9.95 -13.81
N GLY A 162 -14.98 -9.07 -12.86
CA GLY A 162 -15.49 -9.45 -11.56
C GLY A 162 -16.57 -8.51 -11.05
N ALA A 163 -17.36 -8.99 -10.12
CA ALA A 163 -18.35 -8.18 -9.41
C ALA A 163 -18.36 -8.52 -7.93
N THR A 164 -18.68 -7.54 -7.11
CA THR A 164 -18.92 -7.75 -5.68
C THR A 164 -20.34 -8.25 -5.48
N VAL A 165 -20.52 -9.25 -4.63
CA VAL A 165 -21.86 -9.77 -4.29
C VAL A 165 -22.66 -8.67 -3.59
N LYS A 166 -23.87 -8.46 -4.06
CA LYS A 166 -24.83 -7.49 -3.49
C LYS A 166 -26.19 -8.15 -3.20
N PRO A 167 -26.87 -7.77 -2.11
CA PRO A 167 -26.40 -6.87 -1.06
C PRO A 167 -25.16 -7.45 -0.36
N LYS A 168 -24.25 -6.57 0.07
CA LYS A 168 -22.97 -7.03 0.66
C LYS A 168 -23.15 -7.71 2.02
N LEU A 169 -24.19 -7.35 2.76
CA LEU A 169 -24.53 -7.91 4.07
C LEU A 169 -25.99 -8.35 4.10
N GLY A 170 -26.29 -9.35 4.90
CA GLY A 170 -27.65 -9.79 5.19
C GLY A 170 -28.12 -11.04 4.46
N LEU A 171 -27.41 -11.51 3.44
CA LEU A 171 -27.72 -12.76 2.77
C LEU A 171 -27.34 -13.97 3.61
N SER A 172 -28.16 -15.04 3.55
CA SER A 172 -27.75 -16.36 4.05
C SER A 172 -26.63 -16.92 3.18
N GLY A 173 -25.86 -17.87 3.72
CA GLY A 173 -24.80 -18.54 2.96
C GLY A 173 -25.31 -19.18 1.68
N LYS A 174 -26.47 -19.84 1.75
CA LYS A 174 -27.11 -20.49 0.59
C LYS A 174 -27.46 -19.47 -0.50
N ASN A 175 -28.09 -18.37 -0.14
CA ASN A 175 -28.45 -17.32 -1.10
C ASN A 175 -27.23 -16.59 -1.64
N TYR A 176 -26.21 -16.40 -0.82
CA TYR A 176 -24.93 -15.85 -1.24
C TYR A 176 -24.28 -16.71 -2.33
N GLY A 177 -24.21 -18.01 -2.12
CA GLY A 177 -23.69 -18.97 -3.10
C GLY A 177 -24.50 -18.99 -4.39
N ARG A 178 -25.82 -18.77 -4.32
CA ARG A 178 -26.67 -18.64 -5.51
C ARG A 178 -26.30 -17.41 -6.33
N VAL A 179 -26.07 -16.27 -5.71
CA VAL A 179 -25.61 -15.05 -6.40
C VAL A 179 -24.26 -15.28 -7.08
N VAL A 180 -23.33 -15.95 -6.39
CA VAL A 180 -22.04 -16.35 -6.97
C VAL A 180 -22.23 -17.20 -8.22
N TYR A 181 -23.04 -18.22 -8.14
CA TYR A 181 -23.32 -19.10 -9.28
C TYR A 181 -23.92 -18.35 -10.48
N GLU A 182 -24.94 -17.55 -10.25
CA GLU A 182 -25.63 -16.82 -11.33
C GLU A 182 -24.70 -15.79 -11.99
N GLY A 183 -23.90 -15.07 -11.21
CA GLY A 183 -22.93 -14.11 -11.74
C GLY A 183 -21.85 -14.77 -12.61
N LEU A 184 -21.27 -15.86 -12.13
CA LEU A 184 -20.23 -16.60 -12.85
C LEU A 184 -20.77 -17.29 -14.10
N LYS A 185 -21.95 -17.90 -14.01
CA LYS A 185 -22.63 -18.49 -15.16
C LYS A 185 -22.96 -17.46 -16.24
N GLY A 186 -23.29 -16.23 -15.80
CA GLY A 186 -23.60 -15.10 -16.68
C GLY A 186 -22.41 -14.49 -17.41
N GLY A 187 -21.19 -14.95 -17.16
CA GLY A 187 -19.98 -14.52 -17.89
C GLY A 187 -18.90 -13.85 -17.07
N LEU A 188 -19.11 -13.61 -15.78
CA LEU A 188 -18.05 -13.09 -14.92
C LEU A 188 -16.97 -14.15 -14.68
N ASP A 189 -15.72 -13.70 -14.53
CA ASP A 189 -14.59 -14.56 -14.16
C ASP A 189 -14.53 -14.75 -12.64
N PHE A 190 -14.87 -13.71 -11.87
CA PHE A 190 -14.83 -13.70 -10.41
C PHE A 190 -16.06 -13.06 -9.79
N LEU A 191 -16.47 -13.60 -8.65
CA LEU A 191 -17.24 -12.84 -7.66
C LEU A 191 -16.31 -12.48 -6.51
N LYS A 192 -16.71 -11.49 -5.71
CA LYS A 192 -15.88 -10.98 -4.63
C LYS A 192 -16.72 -10.75 -3.38
N ASP A 193 -16.21 -11.21 -2.25
CA ASP A 193 -16.67 -10.75 -0.95
C ASP A 193 -16.36 -9.25 -0.82
N ASP A 194 -17.23 -8.50 -0.17
CA ASP A 194 -16.94 -7.10 0.15
C ASP A 194 -16.05 -7.01 1.39
N GLU A 195 -15.49 -5.82 1.64
CA GLU A 195 -14.54 -5.58 2.72
C GLU A 195 -15.08 -5.92 4.11
N ASN A 196 -16.38 -5.78 4.30
CA ASN A 196 -17.02 -5.94 5.61
C ASN A 196 -17.78 -7.25 5.77
N ILE A 197 -17.70 -8.18 4.82
CA ILE A 197 -18.25 -9.52 4.99
C ILE A 197 -17.18 -10.45 5.55
N ASN A 198 -17.36 -10.89 6.77
CA ASN A 198 -16.43 -11.74 7.49
C ASN A 198 -17.16 -12.96 8.07
N SER A 199 -17.55 -12.93 9.35
CA SER A 199 -18.28 -14.02 10.01
C SER A 199 -19.38 -13.45 10.89
N GLN A 200 -20.40 -12.91 10.27
CA GLN A 200 -21.51 -12.30 10.98
C GLN A 200 -22.55 -13.36 11.43
N PRO A 201 -23.39 -13.02 12.41
CA PRO A 201 -24.44 -13.94 12.88
C PRO A 201 -25.40 -14.42 11.79
N PHE A 202 -25.66 -13.62 10.77
CA PHE A 202 -26.54 -14.01 9.65
C PHE A 202 -25.86 -14.95 8.65
N MET A 203 -24.52 -14.96 8.60
CA MET A 203 -23.74 -15.82 7.69
C MET A 203 -22.32 -16.02 8.20
N ARG A 204 -22.03 -17.19 8.72
CA ARG A 204 -20.69 -17.54 9.19
C ARG A 204 -19.75 -17.82 8.02
N TRP A 205 -18.48 -17.54 8.18
CA TRP A 205 -17.48 -17.62 7.13
C TRP A 205 -17.34 -19.01 6.50
N ARG A 206 -17.39 -20.06 7.31
CA ARG A 206 -17.26 -21.45 6.84
C ARG A 206 -18.41 -21.84 5.91
N GLU A 207 -19.61 -21.49 6.27
CA GLU A 207 -20.82 -21.70 5.46
C GLU A 207 -20.73 -20.93 4.15
N ARG A 208 -20.35 -19.65 4.20
CA ARG A 208 -20.16 -18.83 2.99
C ARG A 208 -19.14 -19.44 2.04
N PHE A 209 -17.97 -19.83 2.54
CA PHE A 209 -16.91 -20.42 1.72
C PHE A 209 -17.39 -21.70 1.03
N LEU A 210 -18.10 -22.54 1.74
CA LEU A 210 -18.62 -23.78 1.19
C LEU A 210 -19.64 -23.52 0.07
N TYR A 211 -20.60 -22.65 0.30
CA TYR A 211 -21.61 -22.31 -0.74
C TYR A 211 -21.00 -21.56 -1.93
N CYS A 212 -20.03 -20.69 -1.71
CA CYS A 212 -19.31 -20.04 -2.80
C CYS A 212 -18.60 -21.06 -3.68
N MET A 213 -17.90 -22.00 -3.07
CA MET A 213 -17.18 -23.04 -3.82
C MET A 213 -18.13 -23.99 -4.58
N GLU A 214 -19.28 -24.30 -4.00
CA GLU A 214 -20.33 -25.03 -4.72
C GLU A 214 -20.81 -24.26 -5.94
N GLY A 215 -21.07 -22.97 -5.79
CA GLY A 215 -21.47 -22.08 -6.89
C GLY A 215 -20.41 -21.98 -7.98
N ILE A 216 -19.14 -21.88 -7.61
CA ILE A 216 -18.00 -21.84 -8.53
C ILE A 216 -17.91 -23.14 -9.33
N ASN A 217 -17.98 -24.27 -8.66
CA ASN A 217 -17.87 -25.58 -9.31
C ASN A 217 -19.01 -25.82 -10.29
N ARG A 218 -20.23 -25.45 -9.92
CA ARG A 218 -21.40 -25.54 -10.80
C ARG A 218 -21.29 -24.62 -12.02
N ALA A 219 -20.81 -23.37 -11.83
CA ALA A 219 -20.63 -22.42 -12.92
C ALA A 219 -19.51 -22.88 -13.86
N SER A 220 -18.41 -23.39 -13.32
CA SER A 220 -17.30 -23.92 -14.12
C SER A 220 -17.75 -25.13 -14.97
N ALA A 221 -18.55 -26.02 -14.40
CA ALA A 221 -19.13 -27.16 -15.12
C ALA A 221 -20.10 -26.71 -16.24
N ALA A 222 -20.91 -25.66 -15.97
CA ALA A 222 -21.88 -25.15 -16.93
C ALA A 222 -21.24 -24.36 -18.09
N THR A 223 -20.12 -23.68 -17.85
CA THR A 223 -19.49 -22.81 -18.85
C THR A 223 -18.25 -23.41 -19.50
N GLY A 224 -17.64 -24.42 -18.88
CA GLY A 224 -16.33 -24.95 -19.29
C GLY A 224 -15.16 -24.03 -19.03
N GLU A 225 -15.36 -22.96 -18.26
CA GLU A 225 -14.35 -21.94 -17.93
C GLU A 225 -13.88 -22.04 -16.49
N VAL A 226 -12.65 -21.59 -16.23
CA VAL A 226 -12.14 -21.43 -14.87
C VAL A 226 -12.82 -20.22 -14.23
N LYS A 227 -13.42 -20.42 -13.07
CA LYS A 227 -14.11 -19.40 -12.29
C LYS A 227 -13.54 -19.33 -10.88
N GLY A 228 -13.67 -18.18 -10.24
CA GLY A 228 -13.18 -17.97 -8.87
C GLY A 228 -14.03 -17.03 -8.05
N SER A 229 -13.75 -16.97 -6.75
CA SER A 229 -14.33 -16.00 -5.84
C SER A 229 -13.27 -15.54 -4.84
N TYR A 230 -13.21 -14.24 -4.59
CA TYR A 230 -12.32 -13.68 -3.60
C TYR A 230 -12.94 -13.87 -2.22
N LEU A 231 -12.51 -14.91 -1.52
CA LEU A 231 -13.01 -15.26 -0.19
C LEU A 231 -12.28 -14.43 0.86
N ASN A 232 -13.01 -13.54 1.53
CA ASN A 232 -12.45 -12.66 2.56
C ASN A 232 -12.13 -13.44 3.82
N VAL A 233 -10.83 -13.55 4.11
CA VAL A 233 -10.30 -14.24 5.29
C VAL A 233 -9.94 -13.28 6.43
N THR A 234 -10.17 -11.99 6.25
CA THR A 234 -9.94 -10.98 7.28
C THR A 234 -10.67 -11.36 8.57
N ALA A 235 -9.96 -11.32 9.67
CA ALA A 235 -10.47 -11.72 10.98
C ALA A 235 -9.80 -10.91 12.09
N ALA A 236 -10.23 -11.15 13.31
CA ALA A 236 -9.73 -10.43 14.48
C ALA A 236 -8.28 -10.79 14.85
N THR A 237 -7.85 -12.02 14.55
CA THR A 237 -6.51 -12.53 14.89
C THR A 237 -5.89 -13.24 13.71
N MET A 238 -4.55 -13.34 13.68
CA MET A 238 -3.86 -14.09 12.63
C MET A 238 -4.16 -15.58 12.69
N GLU A 239 -4.38 -16.15 13.87
CA GLU A 239 -4.79 -17.54 14.01
C GLU A 239 -6.08 -17.83 13.25
N GLU A 240 -7.07 -16.94 13.38
CA GLU A 240 -8.31 -17.03 12.61
C GLU A 240 -8.12 -16.80 11.12
N VAL A 241 -7.27 -15.84 10.72
CA VAL A 241 -6.94 -15.61 9.32
C VAL A 241 -6.34 -16.86 8.69
N TYR A 242 -5.37 -17.49 9.34
CA TYR A 242 -4.78 -18.72 8.85
C TYR A 242 -5.79 -19.88 8.80
N LYS A 243 -6.62 -20.03 9.82
CA LYS A 243 -7.66 -21.06 9.85
C LYS A 243 -8.64 -20.92 8.69
N ARG A 244 -9.08 -19.71 8.39
CA ARG A 244 -9.98 -19.43 7.27
C ARG A 244 -9.29 -19.65 5.93
N SER A 245 -8.03 -19.26 5.80
CA SER A 245 -7.22 -19.47 4.61
C SER A 245 -6.96 -20.94 4.33
N GLU A 246 -6.62 -21.71 5.34
CA GLU A 246 -6.45 -23.17 5.25
C GLU A 246 -7.74 -23.85 4.78
N TYR A 247 -8.88 -23.43 5.33
CA TYR A 247 -10.17 -23.98 4.90
C TYR A 247 -10.50 -23.58 3.46
N ALA A 248 -10.25 -22.34 3.06
CA ALA A 248 -10.43 -21.90 1.68
C ALA A 248 -9.63 -22.79 0.71
N LYS A 249 -8.37 -23.05 1.03
CA LYS A 249 -7.51 -23.96 0.27
C LYS A 249 -8.09 -25.38 0.24
N LYS A 250 -8.51 -25.89 1.38
CA LYS A 250 -9.08 -27.25 1.53
C LYS A 250 -10.31 -27.45 0.65
N VAL A 251 -11.18 -26.47 0.54
CA VAL A 251 -12.40 -26.56 -0.30
C VAL A 251 -12.14 -26.24 -1.79
N GLY A 252 -10.88 -25.99 -2.16
CA GLY A 252 -10.46 -25.85 -3.55
C GLY A 252 -10.40 -24.41 -4.06
N SER A 253 -10.49 -23.39 -3.20
CA SER A 253 -10.28 -22.00 -3.64
C SER A 253 -8.84 -21.77 -4.07
N VAL A 254 -8.65 -20.92 -5.09
CA VAL A 254 -7.34 -20.49 -5.59
C VAL A 254 -6.98 -19.09 -5.14
N ILE A 255 -7.94 -18.35 -4.59
CA ILE A 255 -7.79 -16.93 -4.19
C ILE A 255 -8.36 -16.71 -2.81
N ILE A 256 -7.63 -15.95 -2.01
CA ILE A 256 -8.10 -15.38 -0.74
C ILE A 256 -8.01 -13.86 -0.81
N MET A 257 -8.84 -13.19 -0.03
CA MET A 257 -8.88 -11.75 0.07
C MET A 257 -8.62 -11.30 1.50
N ILE A 258 -7.89 -10.20 1.62
CA ILE A 258 -7.68 -9.50 2.89
C ILE A 258 -7.96 -8.01 2.71
N ASP A 259 -8.16 -7.32 3.82
CA ASP A 259 -8.37 -5.88 3.86
C ASP A 259 -7.11 -5.16 4.34
N LEU A 260 -6.86 -3.97 3.79
CA LEU A 260 -5.75 -3.11 4.18
C LEU A 260 -5.75 -2.80 5.69
N VAL A 261 -6.92 -2.72 6.29
CA VAL A 261 -7.08 -2.44 7.73
C VAL A 261 -6.46 -3.48 8.66
N MET A 262 -6.08 -4.65 8.14
CA MET A 262 -5.35 -5.65 8.92
C MET A 262 -3.98 -5.17 9.40
N GLY A 263 -3.39 -4.22 8.69
CA GLY A 263 -2.07 -3.70 9.02
C GLY A 263 -0.91 -4.43 8.32
N TYR A 264 0.25 -3.80 8.33
CA TYR A 264 1.38 -4.22 7.50
C TYR A 264 1.96 -5.58 7.87
N THR A 265 2.13 -5.85 9.17
CA THR A 265 2.66 -7.14 9.64
C THR A 265 1.72 -8.29 9.27
N ALA A 266 0.42 -8.14 9.50
CA ALA A 266 -0.55 -9.15 9.15
C ALA A 266 -0.59 -9.41 7.63
N ILE A 267 -0.51 -8.34 6.83
CA ILE A 267 -0.48 -8.45 5.37
C ILE A 267 0.76 -9.22 4.90
N GLN A 268 1.94 -8.91 5.43
CA GLN A 268 3.16 -9.66 5.09
C GLN A 268 3.08 -11.12 5.52
N SER A 269 2.50 -11.40 6.69
CA SER A 269 2.31 -12.76 7.19
C SER A 269 1.44 -13.60 6.26
N ILE A 270 0.29 -13.07 5.85
CA ILE A 270 -0.61 -13.83 4.97
C ILE A 270 -0.08 -13.91 3.53
N ALA A 271 0.68 -12.89 3.08
CA ALA A 271 1.36 -12.95 1.79
C ALA A 271 2.39 -14.08 1.74
N LEU A 272 3.15 -14.28 2.81
CA LEU A 272 4.10 -15.38 2.94
C LEU A 272 3.38 -16.74 2.91
N TRP A 273 2.30 -16.87 3.70
CA TRP A 273 1.46 -18.07 3.70
C TRP A 273 0.90 -18.38 2.31
N ALA A 274 0.38 -17.37 1.61
CA ALA A 274 -0.19 -17.53 0.27
C ALA A 274 0.87 -18.01 -0.73
N ARG A 275 2.09 -17.48 -0.65
CA ARG A 275 3.23 -17.94 -1.48
C ARG A 275 3.55 -19.41 -1.22
N GLU A 276 3.65 -19.80 0.04
CA GLU A 276 3.97 -21.19 0.43
C GLU A 276 2.86 -22.18 0.08
N ASN A 277 1.63 -21.72 -0.02
CA ASN A 277 0.44 -22.53 -0.29
C ASN A 277 -0.11 -22.38 -1.70
N ASP A 278 0.63 -21.70 -2.57
CA ASP A 278 0.26 -21.52 -3.98
C ASP A 278 -1.14 -20.87 -4.17
N MET A 279 -1.46 -19.90 -3.32
CA MET A 279 -2.71 -19.15 -3.33
C MET A 279 -2.49 -17.73 -3.86
N LEU A 280 -3.47 -17.22 -4.61
CA LEU A 280 -3.52 -15.81 -4.99
C LEU A 280 -4.02 -14.99 -3.80
N LEU A 281 -3.41 -13.82 -3.61
CA LEU A 281 -3.76 -12.89 -2.54
C LEU A 281 -4.28 -11.58 -3.11
N HIS A 282 -5.56 -11.31 -2.88
CA HIS A 282 -6.24 -10.08 -3.28
C HIS A 282 -6.35 -9.13 -2.08
N LEU A 283 -5.96 -7.87 -2.26
CA LEU A 283 -6.06 -6.84 -1.23
C LEU A 283 -7.18 -5.85 -1.54
N HIS A 284 -8.12 -5.71 -0.63
CA HIS A 284 -9.10 -4.64 -0.64
C HIS A 284 -8.54 -3.43 0.11
N ARG A 285 -8.58 -2.25 -0.51
CA ARG A 285 -7.99 -1.03 0.05
C ARG A 285 -8.88 -0.26 1.02
N ALA A 286 -9.96 -0.85 1.52
CA ALA A 286 -10.86 -0.19 2.46
C ALA A 286 -10.08 0.47 3.60
N GLY A 287 -10.43 1.71 3.92
CA GLY A 287 -9.73 2.55 4.89
C GLY A 287 -8.67 3.46 4.29
N ASN A 288 -8.21 3.21 3.05
CA ASN A 288 -7.19 4.06 2.42
C ASN A 288 -7.60 5.53 2.32
N SER A 289 -8.87 5.79 1.97
CA SER A 289 -9.34 7.17 1.78
C SER A 289 -9.30 8.03 3.04
N THR A 290 -9.19 7.43 4.23
CA THR A 290 -9.02 8.18 5.48
C THR A 290 -7.71 8.96 5.50
N TYR A 291 -6.67 8.49 4.81
CA TYR A 291 -5.39 9.21 4.68
C TYR A 291 -5.04 9.65 3.27
N ALA A 292 -5.69 9.16 2.25
CA ALA A 292 -5.36 9.52 0.87
C ALA A 292 -6.17 10.71 0.33
N ARG A 293 -7.36 10.97 0.86
CA ARG A 293 -8.33 11.92 0.33
C ARG A 293 -7.90 13.38 0.43
N GLN A 294 -7.29 13.77 1.54
CA GLN A 294 -6.90 15.17 1.77
C GLN A 294 -5.67 15.52 0.95
N LYS A 295 -5.70 16.72 0.35
CA LYS A 295 -4.62 17.16 -0.55
C LYS A 295 -3.30 17.43 0.18
N ASN A 296 -3.35 18.01 1.38
CA ASN A 296 -2.18 18.52 2.08
C ASN A 296 -1.78 17.69 3.31
N HIS A 297 -2.57 16.68 3.66
CA HIS A 297 -2.27 15.84 4.82
C HIS A 297 -2.61 14.37 4.54
N GLY A 298 -1.76 13.47 5.01
CA GLY A 298 -1.97 12.03 4.90
C GLY A 298 -0.92 11.32 4.04
N ILE A 299 -1.36 10.30 3.28
CA ILE A 299 -0.49 9.45 2.47
C ILE A 299 -1.11 9.29 1.08
N ASN A 300 -0.34 9.58 0.04
CA ASN A 300 -0.78 9.31 -1.31
C ASN A 300 -0.89 7.81 -1.56
N PHE A 301 -1.95 7.38 -2.21
CA PHE A 301 -2.18 5.95 -2.49
C PHE A 301 -1.05 5.30 -3.30
N ARG A 302 -0.33 6.04 -4.10
CA ARG A 302 0.85 5.51 -4.85
C ARG A 302 1.91 4.91 -3.92
N VAL A 303 2.08 5.48 -2.73
CA VAL A 303 3.00 4.94 -1.70
C VAL A 303 2.46 3.63 -1.14
N ILE A 304 1.17 3.56 -0.86
CA ILE A 304 0.50 2.33 -0.44
C ILE A 304 0.65 1.25 -1.51
N CYS A 305 0.51 1.59 -2.79
CA CYS A 305 0.74 0.67 -3.90
C CYS A 305 2.17 0.10 -3.88
N LYS A 306 3.17 0.93 -3.64
CA LYS A 306 4.57 0.48 -3.53
C LYS A 306 4.75 -0.48 -2.36
N TRP A 307 4.25 -0.12 -1.19
CA TRP A 307 4.35 -0.97 0.00
C TRP A 307 3.63 -2.30 -0.16
N MET A 308 2.47 -2.30 -0.79
CA MET A 308 1.70 -3.54 -0.98
C MET A 308 2.33 -4.45 -2.03
N ARG A 309 2.89 -3.91 -3.10
CA ARG A 309 3.69 -4.71 -4.04
C ARG A 309 4.91 -5.32 -3.36
N MET A 310 5.58 -4.57 -2.49
CA MET A 310 6.69 -5.08 -1.69
C MET A 310 6.25 -6.22 -0.76
N SER A 311 5.10 -6.07 -0.11
CA SER A 311 4.58 -7.05 0.86
C SER A 311 4.22 -8.40 0.25
N GLY A 312 3.89 -8.43 -1.04
CA GLY A 312 3.60 -9.68 -1.74
C GLY A 312 2.14 -9.91 -2.11
N VAL A 313 1.28 -8.90 -2.08
CA VAL A 313 -0.10 -9.04 -2.58
C VAL A 313 -0.08 -9.16 -4.10
N ASP A 314 -0.95 -10.01 -4.65
CA ASP A 314 -1.03 -10.25 -6.09
C ASP A 314 -1.97 -9.26 -6.80
N HIS A 315 -3.02 -8.82 -6.10
CA HIS A 315 -3.99 -7.85 -6.60
C HIS A 315 -4.21 -6.74 -5.58
N ILE A 316 -4.46 -5.52 -6.08
CA ILE A 316 -4.91 -4.41 -5.26
C ILE A 316 -5.93 -3.55 -6.01
N HIS A 317 -6.98 -3.13 -5.33
CA HIS A 317 -7.92 -2.14 -5.86
C HIS A 317 -7.20 -0.81 -6.05
N ALA A 318 -7.14 -0.32 -7.27
CA ALA A 318 -6.40 0.89 -7.62
C ALA A 318 -7.29 2.02 -8.16
N GLY A 319 -8.62 1.83 -8.11
CA GLY A 319 -9.57 2.79 -8.65
C GLY A 319 -9.72 2.70 -10.16
N THR A 320 -10.52 3.58 -10.72
CA THR A 320 -10.79 3.65 -12.17
C THR A 320 -10.79 5.11 -12.64
N VAL A 321 -10.47 5.31 -13.90
CA VAL A 321 -10.54 6.63 -14.55
C VAL A 321 -11.99 7.10 -14.76
N VAL A 322 -12.94 6.18 -14.66
CA VAL A 322 -14.38 6.45 -14.69
C VAL A 322 -15.02 5.81 -13.46
N GLY A 323 -16.09 6.39 -12.96
CA GLY A 323 -16.81 5.85 -11.81
C GLY A 323 -17.17 6.91 -10.77
N LYS A 324 -17.84 6.47 -9.71
CA LYS A 324 -18.38 7.36 -8.66
C LYS A 324 -17.37 7.81 -7.60
N LEU A 325 -16.19 7.15 -7.52
CA LEU A 325 -15.18 7.49 -6.53
C LEU A 325 -14.29 8.61 -7.05
N GLU A 326 -13.87 9.49 -6.15
CA GLU A 326 -12.95 10.56 -6.47
C GLU A 326 -11.60 10.02 -6.96
N GLY A 327 -11.04 10.66 -7.96
CA GLY A 327 -9.68 10.37 -8.45
C GLY A 327 -9.32 11.18 -9.68
N ASP A 328 -8.06 11.56 -9.76
CA ASP A 328 -7.47 12.16 -10.96
C ASP A 328 -7.11 11.04 -11.95
N PRO A 329 -7.63 11.05 -13.19
CA PRO A 329 -7.34 10.02 -14.18
C PRO A 329 -5.86 9.79 -14.46
N LEU A 330 -5.06 10.83 -14.48
CA LEU A 330 -3.61 10.72 -14.72
C LEU A 330 -2.90 10.08 -13.53
N MET A 331 -3.29 10.42 -12.32
CA MET A 331 -2.73 9.79 -11.11
C MET A 331 -3.10 8.31 -11.02
N ILE A 332 -4.30 7.93 -11.43
CA ILE A 332 -4.72 6.52 -11.47
C ILE A 332 -3.86 5.74 -12.46
N LYS A 333 -3.54 6.30 -13.62
CA LYS A 333 -2.57 5.71 -14.55
C LYS A 333 -1.20 5.54 -13.89
N GLY A 334 -0.78 6.51 -13.08
CA GLY A 334 0.44 6.42 -12.28
C GLY A 334 0.41 5.25 -11.28
N PHE A 335 -0.71 5.02 -10.62
CA PHE A 335 -0.88 3.85 -9.73
C PHE A 335 -0.73 2.53 -10.48
N TYR A 336 -1.32 2.43 -11.67
CA TYR A 336 -1.19 1.24 -12.51
C TYR A 336 0.27 1.02 -12.94
N ASP A 337 1.00 2.08 -13.28
CA ASP A 337 2.42 1.99 -13.64
C ASP A 337 3.27 1.50 -12.46
N VAL A 338 3.03 2.03 -11.26
CA VAL A 338 3.70 1.56 -10.03
C VAL A 338 3.52 0.06 -9.81
N LEU A 339 2.33 -0.44 -10.07
CA LEU A 339 2.00 -1.85 -9.82
C LEU A 339 2.49 -2.77 -10.93
N ARG A 340 2.54 -2.32 -12.19
CA ARG A 340 2.77 -3.18 -13.36
C ARG A 340 4.14 -3.05 -14.00
N LYS A 341 4.82 -1.91 -13.87
CA LYS A 341 6.10 -1.69 -14.55
C LYS A 341 7.27 -2.27 -13.77
N THR A 342 8.30 -2.68 -14.49
CA THR A 342 9.59 -3.07 -13.91
C THR A 342 10.42 -1.84 -13.55
N ASN A 343 10.40 -0.81 -14.41
CA ASN A 343 11.10 0.45 -14.20
C ASN A 343 10.11 1.60 -14.24
N LEU A 344 10.22 2.50 -13.27
CA LEU A 344 9.49 3.75 -13.25
C LEU A 344 10.41 4.89 -13.66
N GLU A 345 9.91 5.76 -14.54
CA GLU A 345 10.53 7.02 -14.90
C GLU A 345 9.76 8.17 -14.25
N VAL A 346 10.44 9.27 -14.02
CA VAL A 346 9.81 10.51 -13.54
C VAL A 346 8.71 10.92 -14.51
N ASN A 347 7.49 11.07 -13.99
CA ASN A 347 6.34 11.53 -14.75
C ASN A 347 5.44 12.33 -13.82
N LEU A 348 5.64 13.65 -13.77
CA LEU A 348 4.94 14.52 -12.84
C LEU A 348 3.42 14.54 -13.07
N PRO A 349 2.88 14.54 -14.30
CA PRO A 349 1.44 14.42 -14.53
C PRO A 349 0.84 13.13 -13.95
N TYR A 350 1.60 12.03 -13.92
CA TYR A 350 1.18 10.77 -13.33
C TYR A 350 1.49 10.71 -11.82
N GLY A 351 2.10 11.75 -11.27
CA GLY A 351 2.50 11.80 -9.86
C GLY A 351 3.70 10.93 -9.52
N ILE A 352 4.52 10.56 -10.48
CA ILE A 352 5.74 9.77 -10.27
C ILE A 352 6.91 10.75 -10.16
N PHE A 353 7.46 10.88 -8.97
CA PHE A 353 8.52 11.85 -8.66
C PHE A 353 9.92 11.25 -8.66
N PHE A 354 10.04 9.94 -8.61
CA PHE A 354 11.32 9.25 -8.56
C PHE A 354 11.41 8.16 -9.60
N GLU A 355 12.58 8.05 -10.24
CA GLU A 355 12.95 6.84 -10.95
C GLU A 355 13.10 5.70 -9.95
N MET A 356 12.59 4.52 -10.28
CA MET A 356 12.68 3.35 -9.42
C MET A 356 12.70 2.08 -10.24
N ASP A 357 13.67 1.22 -9.95
CA ASP A 357 13.78 -0.11 -10.53
C ASP A 357 13.22 -1.13 -9.53
N TRP A 358 12.18 -1.85 -9.93
CA TRP A 358 11.58 -2.92 -9.13
C TRP A 358 12.41 -4.21 -9.12
N ALA A 359 13.49 -4.26 -9.88
CA ALA A 359 14.38 -5.41 -9.97
C ALA A 359 13.62 -6.72 -10.29
N SER A 360 13.77 -7.74 -9.45
CA SER A 360 13.14 -9.05 -9.65
C SER A 360 11.74 -9.18 -9.05
N LEU A 361 11.21 -8.14 -8.38
CA LEU A 361 9.87 -8.20 -7.82
C LEU A 361 8.83 -8.26 -8.94
N ARG A 362 7.96 -9.28 -8.86
CA ARG A 362 6.91 -9.48 -9.85
C ARG A 362 5.89 -8.34 -9.82
N LYS A 363 5.10 -8.27 -10.87
CA LYS A 363 4.06 -7.27 -11.03
C LYS A 363 2.84 -7.61 -10.19
N CYS A 364 2.24 -6.58 -9.60
CA CYS A 364 0.97 -6.68 -8.91
C CYS A 364 -0.15 -6.24 -9.85
N MET A 365 -1.26 -6.98 -9.90
CA MET A 365 -2.37 -6.65 -10.78
C MET A 365 -3.22 -5.53 -10.18
N PRO A 366 -3.32 -4.37 -10.85
CA PRO A 366 -4.28 -3.36 -10.46
C PRO A 366 -5.69 -3.80 -10.81
N VAL A 367 -6.61 -3.63 -9.87
CA VAL A 367 -8.04 -3.89 -10.09
C VAL A 367 -8.74 -2.55 -10.24
N ALA A 368 -9.27 -2.28 -11.42
CA ALA A 368 -10.13 -1.12 -11.66
C ALA A 368 -11.46 -1.39 -10.97
N SER A 369 -11.76 -0.61 -9.96
CA SER A 369 -12.96 -0.78 -9.13
C SER A 369 -13.71 0.54 -8.98
N GLY A 370 -15.02 0.46 -9.08
CA GLY A 370 -15.93 1.58 -8.97
C GLY A 370 -17.29 1.20 -9.52
N GLY A 371 -18.35 1.84 -9.04
CA GLY A 371 -19.68 1.64 -9.65
C GLY A 371 -19.73 2.28 -11.04
N ILE A 372 -20.17 1.55 -12.02
CA ILE A 372 -20.45 2.05 -13.37
C ILE A 372 -21.91 2.55 -13.38
#